data_d45f34d83cd86e1585f405fea23378ec
#
_entry.id   d45f34d83cd86e1585f405fea23378ec
#
_cell.length_a   1.000
_cell.length_b   1.000
_cell.length_c   1.000
_cell.angle_alpha   90.00
_cell.angle_beta   90.00
_cell.angle_gamma   90.00
#
_symmetry.space_group_name_H-M   'P 1'
#
loop_
_entity.id
_entity.type
_entity.pdbx_description
1 polymer ?
#
loop_
_entity_poly.entity_id
_entity_poly.type
_entity_poly.pdbx_seq_one_letter_code
_entity_poly.pdbx_strand_id
1 'polypeptide(L)'
;MKPGVVNIPEKRRDYVVALLDKLLFENDSPDELSPAFIKVGLIELLLFIIRCKNYEENVIKEIDVDNRIIQEVATYIYEHYADNLSLENVAEKFNLSRSYLSKKFKTATGFGFKEYIINVRIQNACRLLLETNRSITDIAFECGFNDSNYFGDAFRKAKGISPHKYRKNETF
;
A
#
# COMPACT_ATOMS: atom_id res chain seq x y z
N MET A 1 3.30 14.62 0.37
CA MET A 1 4.59 14.96 -0.26
C MET A 1 5.24 16.10 0.50
N LYS A 2 6.55 16.04 0.81
CA LYS A 2 7.28 17.22 1.29
C LYS A 2 7.41 18.18 0.11
N PRO A 3 7.03 19.46 0.23
CA PRO A 3 7.20 20.42 -0.85
C PRO A 3 8.70 20.59 -1.15
N GLY A 4 9.06 20.55 -2.44
CA GLY A 4 10.42 20.79 -2.92
C GLY A 4 11.28 19.56 -3.22
N VAL A 5 10.77 18.34 -3.07
CA VAL A 5 11.49 17.12 -3.46
C VAL A 5 11.02 16.65 -4.85
N VAL A 6 11.95 16.47 -5.77
CA VAL A 6 11.72 15.87 -7.09
C VAL A 6 12.37 14.50 -7.11
N ASN A 7 11.61 13.48 -7.42
CA ASN A 7 12.13 12.12 -7.54
C ASN A 7 12.67 11.89 -8.97
N ILE A 8 13.92 11.53 -9.07
CA ILE A 8 14.58 11.28 -10.35
C ILE A 8 14.52 9.78 -10.63
N PRO A 9 13.85 9.35 -11.74
CA PRO A 9 13.82 7.94 -12.13
C PRO A 9 15.24 7.36 -12.25
N GLU A 10 15.44 6.14 -11.77
CA GLU A 10 16.76 5.50 -11.70
C GLU A 10 17.51 5.51 -13.04
N LYS A 11 16.81 5.22 -14.14
CA LYS A 11 17.36 5.24 -15.51
C LYS A 11 17.82 6.62 -16.00
N ARG A 12 17.54 7.69 -15.25
CA ARG A 12 17.89 9.07 -15.60
C ARG A 12 18.86 9.72 -14.62
N ARG A 13 19.30 9.02 -13.61
CA ARG A 13 20.23 9.55 -12.59
C ARG A 13 21.57 9.92 -13.19
N ASP A 14 22.13 9.05 -14.03
CA ASP A 14 23.43 9.29 -14.68
C ASP A 14 23.39 10.54 -15.57
N TYR A 15 22.27 10.79 -16.23
CA TYR A 15 22.10 12.00 -17.04
C TYR A 15 22.14 13.29 -16.19
N VAL A 16 21.47 13.29 -15.05
CA VAL A 16 21.47 14.45 -14.14
C VAL A 16 22.85 14.68 -13.53
N VAL A 17 23.53 13.63 -13.13
CA VAL A 17 24.89 13.72 -12.61
C VAL A 17 25.82 14.33 -13.65
N ALA A 18 25.80 13.82 -14.89
CA ALA A 18 26.61 14.37 -15.98
C ALA A 18 26.31 15.84 -16.29
N LEU A 19 25.03 16.26 -16.21
CA LEU A 19 24.62 17.63 -16.41
C LEU A 19 25.13 18.56 -15.28
N LEU A 20 25.07 18.09 -14.03
CA LEU A 20 25.60 18.83 -12.87
C LEU A 20 27.13 18.95 -12.95
N ASP A 21 27.82 17.87 -13.29
CA ASP A 21 29.28 17.85 -13.46
C ASP A 21 29.72 18.85 -14.56
N LYS A 22 28.99 18.91 -15.67
CA LYS A 22 29.22 19.89 -16.74
C LYS A 22 29.07 21.33 -16.22
N LEU A 23 28.02 21.62 -15.45
CA LEU A 23 27.80 22.96 -14.90
C LEU A 23 28.89 23.34 -13.89
N LEU A 24 29.35 22.40 -13.07
CA LEU A 24 30.44 22.60 -12.14
C LEU A 24 31.77 22.88 -12.88
N PHE A 25 32.07 22.13 -13.94
CA PHE A 25 33.25 22.33 -14.77
C PHE A 25 33.30 23.74 -15.38
N GLU A 26 32.19 24.22 -15.95
CA GLU A 26 32.10 25.57 -16.51
C GLU A 26 32.26 26.68 -15.45
N ASN A 27 31.87 26.40 -14.20
CA ASN A 27 32.03 27.33 -13.09
C ASN A 27 33.47 27.35 -12.55
N ASP A 28 34.14 26.19 -12.51
CA ASP A 28 35.47 26.02 -11.92
C ASP A 28 36.62 26.43 -12.87
N SER A 29 36.36 26.39 -14.18
CA SER A 29 37.34 26.74 -15.21
C SER A 29 36.72 27.69 -16.25
N PRO A 30 36.34 28.93 -15.86
CA PRO A 30 35.57 29.82 -16.71
C PRO A 30 36.41 30.40 -17.88
N ASP A 31 35.76 30.46 -19.05
CA ASP A 31 36.22 31.21 -20.22
C ASP A 31 35.15 32.22 -20.65
N GLU A 32 35.36 32.89 -21.79
CA GLU A 32 34.44 33.93 -22.32
C GLU A 32 33.04 33.37 -22.64
N LEU A 33 32.92 32.07 -22.92
CA LEU A 33 31.66 31.39 -23.26
C LEU A 33 30.97 30.72 -22.09
N SER A 34 31.70 30.49 -20.98
CA SER A 34 31.19 29.80 -19.79
C SER A 34 29.86 30.37 -19.27
N PRO A 35 29.61 31.71 -19.23
CA PRO A 35 28.30 32.23 -18.84
C PRO A 35 27.14 31.77 -19.74
N ALA A 36 27.41 31.61 -21.03
CA ALA A 36 26.40 31.11 -21.98
C ALA A 36 26.15 29.61 -21.78
N PHE A 37 27.20 28.80 -21.60
CA PHE A 37 27.08 27.35 -21.32
C PHE A 37 26.38 27.09 -20.00
N ILE A 38 26.69 27.84 -18.93
CA ILE A 38 25.99 27.74 -17.63
C ILE A 38 24.50 28.05 -17.81
N LYS A 39 24.15 29.11 -18.54
CA LYS A 39 22.75 29.48 -18.79
C LYS A 39 21.98 28.39 -19.53
N VAL A 40 22.57 27.82 -20.59
CA VAL A 40 21.96 26.70 -21.34
C VAL A 40 21.82 25.47 -20.46
N GLY A 41 22.83 25.10 -19.69
CA GLY A 41 22.80 23.96 -18.79
C GLY A 41 21.74 24.12 -17.68
N LEU A 42 21.56 25.32 -17.14
CA LEU A 42 20.50 25.59 -16.16
C LEU A 42 19.09 25.46 -16.78
N ILE A 43 18.91 25.94 -18.04
CA ILE A 43 17.63 25.75 -18.76
C ILE A 43 17.37 24.25 -18.97
N GLU A 44 18.39 23.50 -19.39
CA GLU A 44 18.29 22.04 -19.58
C GLU A 44 17.93 21.33 -18.28
N LEU A 45 18.54 21.71 -17.15
CA LEU A 45 18.22 21.18 -15.82
C LEU A 45 16.77 21.50 -15.42
N LEU A 46 16.29 22.72 -15.64
CA LEU A 46 14.91 23.10 -15.36
C LEU A 46 13.91 22.29 -16.19
N LEU A 47 14.15 22.15 -17.49
CA LEU A 47 13.30 21.32 -18.37
C LEU A 47 13.29 19.85 -17.95
N PHE A 48 14.44 19.34 -17.49
CA PHE A 48 14.56 18.01 -16.95
C PHE A 48 13.73 17.84 -15.67
N ILE A 49 13.80 18.77 -14.74
CA ILE A 49 13.02 18.77 -13.49
C ILE A 49 11.51 18.81 -13.79
N ILE A 50 11.09 19.69 -14.70
CA ILE A 50 9.68 19.78 -15.12
C ILE A 50 9.21 18.45 -15.74
N ARG A 51 10.05 17.81 -16.56
CA ARG A 51 9.75 16.51 -17.16
C ARG A 51 9.62 15.40 -16.10
N CYS A 52 10.49 15.38 -15.08
CA CYS A 52 10.39 14.43 -13.99
C CYS A 52 9.12 14.64 -13.16
N LYS A 53 8.77 15.89 -12.87
CA LYS A 53 7.55 16.25 -12.15
C LYS A 53 6.29 15.84 -12.91
N ASN A 54 6.21 16.14 -14.20
CA ASN A 54 5.08 15.74 -15.05
C ASN A 54 4.96 14.21 -15.16
N TYR A 55 6.08 13.50 -15.20
CA TYR A 55 6.08 12.03 -15.18
C TYR A 55 5.52 11.50 -13.85
N GLU A 56 5.93 12.07 -12.71
CA GLU A 56 5.39 11.72 -11.39
C GLU A 56 3.88 12.00 -11.29
N GLU A 57 3.43 13.16 -11.75
CA GLU A 57 1.99 13.51 -11.71
C GLU A 57 1.12 12.55 -12.52
N ASN A 58 1.59 12.09 -13.67
CA ASN A 58 0.87 11.09 -14.48
C ASN A 58 0.89 9.70 -13.83
N VAL A 59 2.05 9.27 -13.31
CA VAL A 59 2.18 8.00 -12.59
C VAL A 59 1.36 8.02 -11.30
N ILE A 60 1.36 9.15 -10.57
CA ILE A 60 0.57 9.32 -9.35
C ILE A 60 -0.93 9.26 -9.66
N LYS A 61 -1.40 9.88 -10.76
CA LYS A 61 -2.81 9.80 -11.14
C LYS A 61 -3.27 8.38 -11.43
N GLU A 62 -2.48 7.59 -12.16
CA GLU A 62 -2.79 6.16 -12.40
C GLU A 62 -2.74 5.33 -11.12
N ILE A 63 -1.72 5.54 -10.28
CA ILE A 63 -1.59 4.88 -8.98
C ILE A 63 -2.73 5.30 -8.03
N ASP A 64 -3.17 6.56 -8.08
CA ASP A 64 -4.20 7.09 -7.19
C ASP A 64 -5.58 6.52 -7.50
N VAL A 65 -5.92 6.32 -8.77
CA VAL A 65 -7.17 5.63 -9.18
C VAL A 65 -7.14 4.17 -8.75
N ASP A 66 -6.06 3.44 -9.03
CA ASP A 66 -5.89 2.05 -8.63
C ASP A 66 -5.92 1.89 -7.09
N ASN A 67 -5.25 2.78 -6.36
CA ASN A 67 -5.25 2.77 -4.90
C ASN A 67 -6.61 3.09 -4.32
N ARG A 68 -7.38 4.00 -4.93
CA ARG A 68 -8.73 4.35 -4.50
C ARG A 68 -9.67 3.16 -4.59
N ILE A 69 -9.67 2.45 -5.73
CA ILE A 69 -10.49 1.24 -5.91
C ILE A 69 -10.10 0.17 -4.88
N ILE A 70 -8.81 -0.04 -4.64
CA ILE A 70 -8.36 -1.01 -3.62
C ILE A 70 -8.75 -0.57 -2.21
N GLN A 71 -8.72 0.72 -1.90
CA GLN A 71 -9.21 1.24 -0.61
C GLN A 71 -10.72 1.01 -0.46
N GLU A 72 -11.52 1.25 -1.49
CA GLU A 72 -12.96 0.95 -1.48
C GLU A 72 -13.23 -0.55 -1.26
N VAL A 73 -12.47 -1.42 -1.93
CA VAL A 73 -12.53 -2.87 -1.71
C VAL A 73 -12.16 -3.24 -0.27
N ALA A 74 -11.11 -2.65 0.29
CA ALA A 74 -10.66 -2.91 1.66
C ALA A 74 -11.71 -2.43 2.68
N THR A 75 -12.32 -1.25 2.47
CA THR A 75 -13.43 -0.74 3.28
C THR A 75 -14.62 -1.67 3.22
N TYR A 76 -15.01 -2.10 2.02
CA TYR A 76 -16.11 -3.06 1.85
C TYR A 76 -15.84 -4.39 2.58
N ILE A 77 -14.62 -4.92 2.51
CA ILE A 77 -14.25 -6.12 3.28
C ILE A 77 -14.37 -5.87 4.78
N TYR A 78 -13.94 -4.69 5.26
CA TYR A 78 -14.03 -4.34 6.67
C TYR A 78 -15.48 -4.21 7.16
N GLU A 79 -16.38 -3.69 6.35
CA GLU A 79 -17.80 -3.56 6.68
C GLU A 79 -18.57 -4.90 6.59
N HIS A 80 -18.09 -5.82 5.75
CA HIS A 80 -18.75 -7.09 5.45
C HIS A 80 -17.92 -8.33 5.83
N TYR A 81 -16.95 -8.19 6.73
CA TYR A 81 -15.99 -9.27 7.04
C TYR A 81 -16.65 -10.55 7.53
N ALA A 82 -17.82 -10.47 8.18
CA ALA A 82 -18.55 -11.62 8.67
C ALA A 82 -19.28 -12.40 7.55
N ASP A 83 -19.51 -11.77 6.40
CA ASP A 83 -20.21 -12.36 5.27
C ASP A 83 -19.32 -13.38 4.53
N ASN A 84 -19.96 -14.20 3.68
CA ASN A 84 -19.23 -15.14 2.83
C ASN A 84 -18.58 -14.43 1.63
N LEU A 85 -17.49 -13.71 1.88
CA LEU A 85 -16.75 -12.97 0.85
C LEU A 85 -15.87 -13.91 0.02
N SER A 86 -16.03 -13.85 -1.30
CA SER A 86 -15.13 -14.49 -2.26
C SER A 86 -14.46 -13.44 -3.16
N LEU A 87 -13.28 -13.78 -3.70
CA LEU A 87 -12.60 -12.91 -4.65
C LEU A 87 -13.46 -12.65 -5.89
N GLU A 88 -14.24 -13.65 -6.31
CA GLU A 88 -15.17 -13.59 -7.43
C GLU A 88 -16.26 -12.55 -7.20
N ASN A 89 -16.98 -12.69 -6.09
CA ASN A 89 -18.14 -11.84 -5.78
C ASN A 89 -17.73 -10.38 -5.56
N VAL A 90 -16.56 -10.18 -4.93
CA VAL A 90 -16.04 -8.82 -4.70
C VAL A 90 -15.51 -8.22 -6.01
N ALA A 91 -14.83 -8.98 -6.85
CA ALA A 91 -14.39 -8.50 -8.17
C ALA A 91 -15.59 -8.08 -9.04
N GLU A 92 -16.66 -8.89 -9.07
CA GLU A 92 -17.91 -8.59 -9.78
C GLU A 92 -18.55 -7.30 -9.25
N LYS A 93 -18.68 -7.16 -7.93
CA LYS A 93 -19.26 -5.98 -7.29
C LYS A 93 -18.56 -4.68 -7.68
N PHE A 94 -17.24 -4.70 -7.83
CA PHE A 94 -16.44 -3.53 -8.20
C PHE A 94 -16.13 -3.44 -9.70
N ASN A 95 -16.79 -4.26 -10.55
CA ASN A 95 -16.57 -4.35 -12.00
C ASN A 95 -15.09 -4.60 -12.36
N LEU A 96 -14.40 -5.44 -11.59
CA LEU A 96 -13.00 -5.80 -11.79
C LEU A 96 -12.87 -7.24 -12.24
N SER A 97 -11.81 -7.56 -13.00
CA SER A 97 -11.45 -8.95 -13.21
C SER A 97 -10.81 -9.56 -11.95
N ARG A 98 -11.03 -10.86 -11.70
CA ARG A 98 -10.38 -11.59 -10.58
C ARG A 98 -8.87 -11.44 -10.57
N SER A 99 -8.26 -11.56 -11.74
CA SER A 99 -6.80 -11.49 -11.89
C SER A 99 -6.28 -10.10 -11.53
N TYR A 100 -6.97 -9.05 -11.99
CA TYR A 100 -6.63 -7.67 -11.66
C TYR A 100 -6.76 -7.41 -10.16
N LEU A 101 -7.93 -7.72 -9.58
CA LEU A 101 -8.16 -7.53 -8.15
C LEU A 101 -7.13 -8.29 -7.30
N SER A 102 -6.90 -9.58 -7.58
CA SER A 102 -5.95 -10.40 -6.84
C SER A 102 -4.54 -9.79 -6.83
N LYS A 103 -4.03 -9.39 -8.01
CA LYS A 103 -2.69 -8.82 -8.16
C LYS A 103 -2.57 -7.44 -7.49
N LYS A 104 -3.50 -6.54 -7.79
CA LYS A 104 -3.47 -5.17 -7.27
C LYS A 104 -3.70 -5.11 -5.77
N PHE A 105 -4.63 -5.91 -5.26
CA PHE A 105 -4.92 -6.01 -3.83
C PHE A 105 -3.69 -6.47 -3.04
N LYS A 106 -3.01 -7.54 -3.50
CA LYS A 106 -1.79 -8.02 -2.87
C LYS A 106 -0.66 -6.98 -2.93
N THR A 107 -0.49 -6.28 -4.06
CA THR A 107 0.52 -5.24 -4.21
C THR A 107 0.26 -4.05 -3.27
N ALA A 108 -0.98 -3.62 -3.12
CA ALA A 108 -1.35 -2.46 -2.31
C ALA A 108 -1.39 -2.77 -0.80
N THR A 109 -1.87 -3.95 -0.40
CA THR A 109 -2.05 -4.32 1.02
C THR A 109 -0.92 -5.16 1.59
N GLY A 110 -0.09 -5.77 0.76
CA GLY A 110 0.91 -6.76 1.15
C GLY A 110 0.35 -8.16 1.40
N PHE A 111 -0.97 -8.33 1.45
CA PHE A 111 -1.66 -9.57 1.78
C PHE A 111 -2.47 -10.12 0.61
N GLY A 112 -2.57 -11.45 0.51
CA GLY A 112 -3.54 -12.08 -0.36
C GLY A 112 -4.98 -11.80 0.08
N PHE A 113 -5.94 -11.80 -0.84
CA PHE A 113 -7.34 -11.43 -0.56
C PHE A 113 -7.96 -12.23 0.60
N LYS A 114 -7.82 -13.57 0.60
CA LYS A 114 -8.31 -14.44 1.69
C LYS A 114 -7.59 -14.17 3.01
N GLU A 115 -6.29 -13.96 2.96
CA GLU A 115 -5.47 -13.67 4.13
C GLU A 115 -5.86 -12.34 4.78
N TYR A 116 -6.15 -11.33 3.97
CA TYR A 116 -6.63 -10.04 4.45
C TYR A 116 -7.98 -10.17 5.18
N ILE A 117 -8.95 -10.90 4.62
CA ILE A 117 -10.24 -11.17 5.28
C ILE A 117 -10.02 -11.85 6.63
N ILE A 118 -9.17 -12.89 6.67
CA ILE A 118 -8.86 -13.60 7.93
C ILE A 118 -8.27 -12.62 8.94
N ASN A 119 -7.33 -11.75 8.54
CA ASN A 119 -6.73 -10.76 9.44
C ASN A 119 -7.77 -9.78 10.00
N VAL A 120 -8.70 -9.28 9.17
CA VAL A 120 -9.80 -8.42 9.62
C VAL A 120 -10.70 -9.13 10.62
N ARG A 121 -11.07 -10.40 10.35
CA ARG A 121 -11.86 -11.24 11.26
C ARG A 121 -11.17 -11.44 12.59
N ILE A 122 -9.87 -11.75 12.58
CA ILE A 122 -9.08 -11.92 13.83
C ILE A 122 -8.98 -10.63 14.61
N GLN A 123 -8.81 -9.47 13.97
CA GLN A 123 -8.80 -8.18 14.68
C GLN A 123 -10.13 -7.92 15.39
N ASN A 124 -11.26 -8.16 14.72
CA ASN A 124 -12.57 -8.03 15.35
C ASN A 124 -12.80 -9.07 16.46
N ALA A 125 -12.33 -10.30 16.28
CA ALA A 125 -12.38 -11.32 17.32
C ALA A 125 -11.56 -10.92 18.58
N CYS A 126 -10.38 -10.31 18.42
CA CYS A 126 -9.62 -9.77 19.54
C CYS A 126 -10.43 -8.77 20.36
N ARG A 127 -11.12 -7.85 19.70
CA ARG A 127 -11.98 -6.88 20.38
C ARG A 127 -13.10 -7.57 21.16
N LEU A 128 -13.83 -8.49 20.52
CA LEU A 128 -14.93 -9.21 21.17
C LEU A 128 -14.46 -10.10 22.32
N LEU A 129 -13.26 -10.70 22.24
CA LEU A 129 -12.65 -11.47 23.30
C LEU A 129 -12.38 -10.65 24.56
N LEU A 130 -12.05 -9.37 24.41
CA LEU A 130 -11.73 -8.47 25.53
C LEU A 130 -12.96 -7.76 26.07
N GLU A 131 -13.89 -7.37 25.19
CA GLU A 131 -15.05 -6.55 25.55
C GLU A 131 -16.26 -7.39 26.02
N THR A 132 -16.26 -8.71 25.77
CA THR A 132 -17.42 -9.55 26.05
C THR A 132 -17.07 -10.88 26.75
N ASN A 133 -18.07 -11.44 27.45
CA ASN A 133 -17.99 -12.77 28.06
C ASN A 133 -18.56 -13.88 27.15
N ARG A 134 -18.77 -13.63 25.85
CA ARG A 134 -19.30 -14.60 24.89
C ARG A 134 -18.36 -15.81 24.75
N SER A 135 -18.91 -16.96 24.38
CA SER A 135 -18.07 -18.14 24.15
C SER A 135 -17.09 -17.90 22.97
N ILE A 136 -15.96 -18.59 23.00
CA ILE A 136 -14.97 -18.55 21.90
C ILE A 136 -15.62 -18.97 20.57
N THR A 137 -16.51 -19.97 20.64
CA THR A 137 -17.24 -20.50 19.49
C THR A 137 -18.21 -19.45 18.91
N ASP A 138 -18.97 -18.74 19.75
CA ASP A 138 -19.90 -17.69 19.31
C ASP A 138 -19.15 -16.53 18.63
N ILE A 139 -18.02 -16.12 19.22
CA ILE A 139 -17.15 -15.08 18.63
C ILE A 139 -16.61 -15.53 17.28
N ALA A 140 -16.21 -16.79 17.13
CA ALA A 140 -15.75 -17.32 15.86
C ALA A 140 -16.82 -17.19 14.77
N PHE A 141 -18.04 -17.62 15.06
CA PHE A 141 -19.17 -17.53 14.11
C PHE A 141 -19.57 -16.07 13.83
N GLU A 142 -19.63 -15.22 14.83
CA GLU A 142 -19.94 -13.80 14.67
C GLU A 142 -18.89 -13.07 13.81
N CYS A 143 -17.62 -13.48 13.88
CA CYS A 143 -16.56 -12.98 13.01
C CYS A 143 -16.53 -13.63 11.62
N GLY A 144 -17.50 -14.48 11.27
CA GLY A 144 -17.63 -15.07 9.94
C GLY A 144 -16.79 -16.33 9.70
N PHE A 145 -16.28 -16.97 10.77
CA PHE A 145 -15.67 -18.30 10.64
C PHE A 145 -16.75 -19.37 10.67
N ASN A 146 -16.70 -20.32 9.73
CA ASN A 146 -17.65 -21.42 9.67
C ASN A 146 -17.27 -22.60 10.57
N ASP A 147 -16.06 -22.57 11.14
CA ASP A 147 -15.51 -23.63 11.99
C ASP A 147 -14.65 -23.02 13.11
N SER A 148 -14.95 -23.42 14.35
CA SER A 148 -14.26 -22.90 15.54
C SER A 148 -12.83 -23.43 15.69
N ASN A 149 -12.52 -24.63 15.16
CA ASN A 149 -11.15 -25.17 15.17
C ASN A 149 -10.29 -24.40 14.20
N TYR A 150 -10.81 -24.18 12.97
CA TYR A 150 -10.14 -23.32 11.96
C TYR A 150 -9.90 -21.90 12.50
N PHE A 151 -10.89 -21.32 13.21
CA PHE A 151 -10.70 -20.04 13.90
C PHE A 151 -9.55 -20.09 14.89
N GLY A 152 -9.51 -21.12 15.75
CA GLY A 152 -8.46 -21.31 16.77
C GLY A 152 -7.06 -21.36 16.14
N ASP A 153 -6.91 -22.07 15.05
CA ASP A 153 -5.64 -22.19 14.32
C ASP A 153 -5.25 -20.88 13.62
N ALA A 154 -6.20 -20.23 12.94
CA ALA A 154 -5.99 -18.93 12.32
C ALA A 154 -5.60 -17.86 13.37
N PHE A 155 -6.28 -17.85 14.52
CA PHE A 155 -5.99 -16.92 15.60
C PHE A 155 -4.59 -17.17 16.18
N ARG A 156 -4.22 -18.43 16.45
CA ARG A 156 -2.89 -18.78 16.95
C ARG A 156 -1.81 -18.41 15.94
N LYS A 157 -2.03 -18.61 14.65
CA LYS A 157 -1.11 -18.21 13.60
C LYS A 157 -0.91 -16.68 13.58
N ALA A 158 -1.98 -15.91 13.76
CA ALA A 158 -1.93 -14.44 13.70
C ALA A 158 -1.42 -13.80 15.00
N LYS A 159 -1.71 -14.37 16.17
CA LYS A 159 -1.43 -13.77 17.49
C LYS A 159 -0.38 -14.52 18.32
N GLY A 160 0.09 -15.68 17.87
CA GLY A 160 1.06 -16.53 18.60
C GLY A 160 0.48 -17.33 19.74
N ILE A 161 -0.73 -17.02 20.22
CA ILE A 161 -1.41 -17.67 21.34
C ILE A 161 -2.87 -18.01 21.00
N SER A 162 -3.47 -18.93 21.76
CA SER A 162 -4.88 -19.30 21.53
C SER A 162 -5.85 -18.18 21.95
N PRO A 163 -7.09 -18.14 21.39
CA PRO A 163 -8.11 -17.16 21.79
C PRO A 163 -8.39 -17.16 23.30
N HIS A 164 -8.40 -18.34 23.91
CA HIS A 164 -8.61 -18.50 25.36
C HIS A 164 -7.47 -17.87 26.20
N LYS A 165 -6.20 -18.09 25.79
CA LYS A 165 -5.06 -17.45 26.45
C LYS A 165 -5.06 -15.95 26.22
N TYR A 166 -5.43 -15.48 25.03
CA TYR A 166 -5.52 -14.07 24.71
C TYR A 166 -6.49 -13.35 25.63
N ARG A 167 -7.71 -13.89 25.82
CA ARG A 167 -8.69 -13.36 26.77
C ARG A 167 -8.16 -13.28 28.21
N LYS A 168 -7.43 -14.32 28.68
CA LYS A 168 -6.91 -14.34 30.04
C LYS A 168 -5.73 -13.39 30.25
N ASN A 169 -4.87 -13.20 29.30
CA ASN A 169 -3.64 -12.42 29.45
C ASN A 169 -3.85 -10.90 29.50
N GLU A 170 -4.99 -10.40 29.00
CA GLU A 170 -5.31 -8.97 29.00
C GLU A 170 -6.42 -8.60 30.02
N THR A 171 -6.80 -9.52 30.90
CA THR A 171 -7.76 -9.27 31.99
C THR A 171 -7.05 -8.87 33.30
N PHE A 172 -5.86 -8.21 33.19
CA PHE A 172 -5.15 -7.65 34.37
C PHE A 172 -4.98 -6.13 34.22
#